data_fe982d5271346fe8ee0917b043d9e2c9
#
_entry.id   fe982d5271346fe8ee0917b043d9e2c9
#
_cell.length_a   1.000
_cell.length_b   1.000
_cell.length_c   1.000
_cell.angle_alpha   90.00
_cell.angle_beta   90.00
_cell.angle_gamma   90.00
#
_symmetry.space_group_name_H-M   'P 1'
#
loop_
_entity.id
_entity.type
_entity.pdbx_description
1 polymer ?
#
loop_
_entity_poly.entity_id
_entity_poly.type
_entity_poly.pdbx_seq_one_letter_code
_entity_poly.pdbx_strand_id
1 'polypeptide(L)'
;MNPAAPDLRFLGGYPEATLDQVRDLIARGKLGEYLARRYPERHAVRNDGALYEHAMALKQRYLRNAPLLSRVAYDNRLQIDQRALGTLTAVSRVQGGQLKAKKEIRVAAVFKDAPADMLQMIVVHELAHLRQREHDKAFYALCEHMLHDYHQVEFDTRLYLTWRALEAANVTQITLPNT
;
A
#
# COMPACT_ATOMS: atom_id res chain seq x y z
N MET A 1 -0.59 -2.36 -35.22
CA MET A 1 -1.54 -2.26 -34.10
C MET A 1 -0.86 -1.43 -33.02
N ASN A 2 -1.44 -0.28 -32.66
CA ASN A 2 -0.92 0.54 -31.57
C ASN A 2 -1.19 -0.24 -30.25
N PRO A 3 -0.20 -0.58 -29.43
CA PRO A 3 -0.48 -1.24 -28.16
C PRO A 3 -1.42 -0.36 -27.36
N ALA A 4 -2.43 -0.97 -26.73
CA ALA A 4 -3.36 -0.24 -25.87
C ALA A 4 -2.56 0.53 -24.82
N ALA A 5 -2.97 1.78 -24.54
CA ALA A 5 -2.30 2.58 -23.54
C ALA A 5 -2.28 1.83 -22.19
N PRO A 6 -1.14 1.84 -21.44
CA PRO A 6 -1.05 1.12 -20.19
C PRO A 6 -2.06 1.65 -19.17
N ASP A 7 -2.65 0.75 -18.40
CA ASP A 7 -3.60 1.11 -17.34
C ASP A 7 -2.84 1.73 -16.15
N LEU A 8 -2.98 3.04 -16.01
CA LEU A 8 -2.35 3.84 -14.94
C LEU A 8 -3.34 4.17 -13.80
N ARG A 9 -4.33 3.30 -13.56
CA ARG A 9 -5.39 3.53 -12.55
C ARG A 9 -4.88 3.92 -11.16
N PHE A 10 -3.70 3.44 -10.77
CA PHE A 10 -3.12 3.75 -9.45
C PHE A 10 -2.43 5.11 -9.38
N LEU A 11 -2.25 5.78 -10.51
CA LEU A 11 -1.55 7.06 -10.65
C LEU A 11 -2.51 8.23 -10.94
N GLY A 12 -3.79 8.07 -10.64
CA GLY A 12 -4.76 9.14 -10.78
C GLY A 12 -4.40 10.37 -9.93
N GLY A 13 -4.47 11.56 -10.53
CA GLY A 13 -4.18 12.83 -9.86
C GLY A 13 -2.73 13.31 -9.96
N TYR A 14 -1.82 12.50 -10.53
CA TYR A 14 -0.46 12.98 -10.83
C TYR A 14 -0.42 13.82 -12.12
N PRO A 15 0.53 14.80 -12.21
CA PRO A 15 0.69 15.63 -13.42
C PRO A 15 0.96 14.79 -14.67
N GLU A 16 0.44 15.23 -15.81
CA GLU A 16 0.57 14.50 -17.09
C GLU A 16 2.05 14.27 -17.47
N ALA A 17 2.92 15.24 -17.22
CA ALA A 17 4.37 15.10 -17.45
C ALA A 17 4.98 13.92 -16.65
N THR A 18 4.49 13.66 -15.43
CA THR A 18 4.89 12.50 -14.61
C THR A 18 4.35 11.20 -15.22
N LEU A 19 3.08 11.21 -15.66
CA LEU A 19 2.46 10.05 -16.29
C LEU A 19 3.16 9.67 -17.60
N ASP A 20 3.62 10.66 -18.40
CA ASP A 20 4.39 10.41 -19.62
C ASP A 20 5.74 9.74 -19.34
N GLN A 21 6.44 10.16 -18.28
CA GLN A 21 7.67 9.48 -17.86
C GLN A 21 7.42 8.02 -17.45
N VAL A 22 6.30 7.75 -16.77
CA VAL A 22 5.90 6.39 -16.39
C VAL A 22 5.56 5.56 -17.63
N ARG A 23 4.81 6.12 -18.59
CA ARG A 23 4.51 5.45 -19.87
C ARG A 23 5.79 5.07 -20.62
N ASP A 24 6.78 5.96 -20.65
CA ASP A 24 8.07 5.70 -21.29
C ASP A 24 8.83 4.57 -20.57
N LEU A 25 8.86 4.54 -19.24
CA LEU A 25 9.45 3.44 -18.48
C LEU A 25 8.76 2.10 -18.75
N ILE A 26 7.44 2.10 -18.84
CA ILE A 26 6.63 0.91 -19.17
C ILE A 26 6.94 0.45 -20.61
N ALA A 27 6.92 1.36 -21.58
CA ALA A 27 7.16 1.05 -22.98
C ALA A 27 8.55 0.45 -23.23
N ARG A 28 9.53 0.88 -22.45
CA ARG A 28 10.91 0.34 -22.49
C ARG A 28 11.09 -0.93 -21.65
N GLY A 29 10.07 -1.42 -20.94
CA GLY A 29 10.17 -2.55 -20.03
C GLY A 29 11.07 -2.31 -18.81
N LYS A 30 11.30 -1.04 -18.43
CA LYS A 30 12.27 -0.64 -17.39
C LYS A 30 11.65 -0.39 -16.02
N LEU A 31 10.33 -0.43 -15.88
CA LEU A 31 9.66 -0.12 -14.63
C LEU A 31 10.04 -1.09 -13.50
N GLY A 32 10.06 -2.40 -13.77
CA GLY A 32 10.46 -3.40 -12.78
C GLY A 32 11.94 -3.26 -12.37
N GLU A 33 12.85 -2.98 -13.31
CA GLU A 33 14.27 -2.75 -13.02
C GLU A 33 14.47 -1.48 -12.16
N TYR A 34 13.75 -0.40 -12.46
CA TYR A 34 13.77 0.83 -11.65
C TYR A 34 13.39 0.54 -10.20
N LEU A 35 12.28 -0.16 -9.99
CA LEU A 35 11.78 -0.49 -8.66
C LEU A 35 12.73 -1.42 -7.89
N ALA A 36 13.25 -2.46 -8.56
CA ALA A 36 14.17 -3.42 -7.94
C ALA A 36 15.50 -2.77 -7.52
N ARG A 37 16.02 -1.82 -8.32
CA ARG A 37 17.24 -1.08 -7.99
C ARG A 37 17.04 -0.11 -6.83
N ARG A 38 15.87 0.55 -6.78
CA ARG A 38 15.59 1.56 -5.76
C ARG A 38 15.19 0.93 -4.42
N TYR A 39 14.52 -0.21 -4.46
CA TYR A 39 13.99 -0.92 -3.29
C TYR A 39 14.47 -2.38 -3.28
N PRO A 40 15.76 -2.64 -3.04
CA PRO A 40 16.31 -3.99 -3.07
C PRO A 40 15.93 -4.81 -1.84
N GLU A 41 15.59 -4.15 -0.73
CA GLU A 41 15.37 -4.81 0.55
C GLU A 41 14.02 -5.52 0.60
N ARG A 42 14.03 -6.77 1.05
CA ARG A 42 12.85 -7.59 1.26
C ARG A 42 12.56 -7.71 2.76
N HIS A 43 11.31 -7.88 3.12
CA HIS A 43 10.90 -8.13 4.50
C HIS A 43 10.52 -9.60 4.74
N ALA A 44 10.54 -10.02 6.03
CA ALA A 44 10.09 -11.34 6.46
C ALA A 44 8.64 -11.35 6.99
N VAL A 45 7.93 -10.22 6.91
CA VAL A 45 6.57 -10.03 7.43
C VAL A 45 5.56 -10.64 6.46
N ARG A 46 5.30 -11.96 6.56
CA ARG A 46 4.49 -12.69 5.57
C ARG A 46 3.18 -13.26 6.10
N ASN A 47 2.91 -13.08 7.39
CA ASN A 47 1.68 -13.54 8.04
C ASN A 47 1.10 -12.46 8.95
N ASP A 48 -0.14 -12.65 9.38
CA ASP A 48 -0.87 -11.68 10.21
C ASP A 48 -0.18 -11.40 11.55
N GLY A 49 0.42 -12.41 12.18
CA GLY A 49 1.15 -12.25 13.44
C GLY A 49 2.36 -11.33 13.29
N ALA A 50 3.21 -11.59 12.30
CA ALA A 50 4.37 -10.74 12.01
C ALA A 50 3.96 -9.32 11.57
N LEU A 51 2.84 -9.18 10.82
CA LEU A 51 2.31 -7.88 10.43
C LEU A 51 1.79 -7.10 11.64
N TYR A 52 1.12 -7.77 12.57
CA TYR A 52 0.65 -7.17 13.80
C TYR A 52 1.82 -6.67 14.65
N GLU A 53 2.85 -7.49 14.84
CA GLU A 53 4.06 -7.12 15.59
C GLU A 53 4.77 -5.92 14.94
N HIS A 54 4.91 -5.92 13.62
CA HIS A 54 5.50 -4.81 12.87
C HIS A 54 4.71 -3.51 13.07
N ALA A 55 3.39 -3.54 12.93
CA ALA A 55 2.52 -2.39 13.13
C ALA A 55 2.55 -1.90 14.58
N MET A 56 2.56 -2.82 15.55
CA MET A 56 2.61 -2.47 16.98
C MET A 56 3.95 -1.85 17.36
N ALA A 57 5.07 -2.28 16.79
CA ALA A 57 6.37 -1.66 17.01
C ALA A 57 6.39 -0.21 16.52
N LEU A 58 5.87 0.07 15.33
CA LEU A 58 5.72 1.43 14.81
C LEU A 58 4.77 2.28 15.66
N LYS A 59 3.60 1.72 16.03
CA LYS A 59 2.64 2.39 16.90
C LYS A 59 3.25 2.73 18.25
N GLN A 60 3.97 1.82 18.87
CA GLN A 60 4.63 2.03 20.17
C GLN A 60 5.69 3.13 20.08
N ARG A 61 6.41 3.20 18.98
CA ARG A 61 7.46 4.21 18.76
C ARG A 61 6.89 5.61 18.58
N TYR A 62 5.84 5.75 17.78
CA TYR A 62 5.38 7.06 17.29
C TYR A 62 3.99 7.48 17.79
N LEU A 63 3.13 6.54 18.15
CA LEU A 63 1.71 6.75 18.42
C LEU A 63 1.24 6.10 19.73
N ARG A 64 2.03 6.22 20.81
CA ARG A 64 1.78 5.56 22.11
C ARG A 64 0.37 5.81 22.64
N ASN A 65 -0.15 7.03 22.49
CA ASN A 65 -1.45 7.45 22.99
C ASN A 65 -2.59 7.27 21.98
N ALA A 66 -2.34 6.66 20.80
CA ALA A 66 -3.39 6.38 19.84
C ALA A 66 -4.25 5.18 20.26
N PRO A 67 -5.50 5.06 19.77
CA PRO A 67 -6.38 3.95 20.09
C PRO A 67 -5.73 2.59 19.93
N LEU A 68 -6.21 1.62 20.72
CA LEU A 68 -5.69 0.25 20.66
C LEU A 68 -6.09 -0.41 19.34
N LEU A 69 -5.12 -1.09 18.71
CA LEU A 69 -5.36 -1.98 17.60
C LEU A 69 -5.73 -3.36 18.14
N SER A 70 -6.85 -3.88 17.68
CA SER A 70 -7.29 -5.24 18.02
C SER A 70 -6.81 -6.27 17.01
N ARG A 71 -6.55 -5.85 15.79
CA ARG A 71 -6.09 -6.72 14.70
C ARG A 71 -5.34 -5.92 13.64
N VAL A 72 -4.32 -6.54 13.08
CA VAL A 72 -3.69 -6.13 11.83
C VAL A 72 -3.52 -7.39 11.01
N ALA A 73 -4.04 -7.42 9.80
CA ALA A 73 -4.07 -8.64 8.98
C ALA A 73 -3.93 -8.33 7.49
N TYR A 74 -3.38 -9.29 6.77
CA TYR A 74 -3.47 -9.28 5.31
C TYR A 74 -4.87 -9.68 4.85
N ASP A 75 -5.34 -9.03 3.80
CA ASP A 75 -6.64 -9.33 3.20
C ASP A 75 -6.48 -9.60 1.68
N ASN A 76 -6.77 -10.85 1.28
CA ASN A 76 -6.72 -11.26 -0.13
C ASN A 76 -7.89 -10.70 -0.95
N ARG A 77 -8.96 -10.25 -0.29
CA ARG A 77 -10.17 -9.70 -0.93
C ARG A 77 -10.10 -8.19 -1.05
N LEU A 78 -9.14 -7.56 -0.38
CA LEU A 78 -8.95 -6.13 -0.48
C LEU A 78 -8.47 -5.80 -1.88
N GLN A 79 -9.40 -5.32 -2.70
CA GLN A 79 -9.05 -4.77 -4.00
C GLN A 79 -8.40 -3.42 -3.76
N ILE A 80 -7.18 -3.28 -4.26
CA ILE A 80 -6.49 -2.00 -4.22
C ILE A 80 -7.18 -1.10 -5.23
N ASP A 81 -7.96 -0.18 -4.73
CA ASP A 81 -8.58 0.86 -5.55
C ASP A 81 -7.61 2.04 -5.72
N GLN A 82 -7.90 2.90 -6.69
CA GLN A 82 -7.13 4.10 -7.00
C GLN A 82 -6.92 5.01 -5.77
N ARG A 83 -7.81 4.93 -4.79
CA ARG A 83 -7.85 5.82 -3.61
C ARG A 83 -7.38 5.18 -2.31
N ALA A 84 -7.37 3.85 -2.20
CA ALA A 84 -7.05 3.17 -0.96
C ALA A 84 -6.04 2.05 -1.20
N LEU A 85 -4.86 2.17 -0.59
CA LEU A 85 -3.81 1.13 -0.60
C LEU A 85 -4.01 0.12 0.53
N GLY A 86 -4.73 0.49 1.57
CA GLY A 86 -5.14 -0.32 2.71
C GLY A 86 -6.45 0.21 3.30
N THR A 87 -6.92 -0.33 4.41
CA THR A 87 -8.09 0.17 5.13
C THR A 87 -7.96 0.02 6.63
N LEU A 88 -8.22 1.12 7.34
CA LEU A 88 -8.50 1.11 8.77
C LEU A 88 -10.00 1.01 8.98
N THR A 89 -10.45 -0.08 9.60
CA THR A 89 -11.86 -0.31 9.92
C THR A 89 -12.08 -0.20 11.42
N ALA A 90 -13.09 0.58 11.83
CA ALA A 90 -13.57 0.57 13.20
C ALA A 90 -14.62 -0.54 13.35
N VAL A 91 -14.31 -1.57 14.13
CA VAL A 91 -15.26 -2.64 14.45
C VAL A 91 -15.80 -2.39 15.85
N SER A 92 -17.11 -2.12 15.94
CA SER A 92 -17.82 -2.01 17.21
C SER A 92 -18.27 -3.40 17.67
N ARG A 93 -17.78 -3.86 18.82
CA ARG A 93 -18.28 -5.08 19.47
C ARG A 93 -18.82 -4.75 20.86
N VAL A 94 -19.98 -5.28 21.19
CA VAL A 94 -20.53 -5.23 22.55
C VAL A 94 -19.82 -6.27 23.40
N GLN A 95 -19.14 -5.85 24.45
CA GLN A 95 -18.52 -6.74 25.43
C GLN A 95 -18.85 -6.21 26.82
N GLY A 96 -19.60 -7.00 27.60
CA GLY A 96 -19.97 -6.64 28.97
C GLY A 96 -20.82 -5.37 29.08
N GLY A 97 -21.77 -5.12 28.17
CA GLY A 97 -22.67 -3.96 28.21
C GLY A 97 -22.06 -2.61 27.78
N GLN A 98 -20.78 -2.58 27.42
CA GLN A 98 -20.13 -1.38 26.88
C GLN A 98 -19.67 -1.57 25.44
N LEU A 99 -20.03 -0.60 24.57
CA LEU A 99 -19.54 -0.52 23.21
C LEU A 99 -18.07 -0.05 23.23
N LYS A 100 -17.13 -0.98 23.06
CA LYS A 100 -15.72 -0.63 22.79
C LYS A 100 -15.47 -0.70 21.30
N ALA A 101 -15.22 0.43 20.68
CA ALA A 101 -14.77 0.49 19.29
C ALA A 101 -13.34 -0.08 19.21
N LYS A 102 -13.20 -1.24 18.57
CA LYS A 102 -11.90 -1.83 18.26
C LYS A 102 -11.47 -1.38 16.88
N LYS A 103 -10.22 -0.99 16.75
CA LYS A 103 -9.61 -0.59 15.48
C LYS A 103 -8.91 -1.80 14.86
N GLU A 104 -9.20 -2.07 13.59
CA GLU A 104 -8.55 -3.11 12.80
C GLU A 104 -7.92 -2.48 11.55
N ILE A 105 -6.70 -2.89 11.24
CA ILE A 105 -6.01 -2.52 10.00
C ILE A 105 -6.00 -3.74 9.09
N ARG A 106 -6.34 -3.53 7.82
CA ARG A 106 -6.23 -4.52 6.76
C ARG A 106 -5.28 -4.02 5.70
N VAL A 107 -4.32 -4.85 5.35
CA VAL A 107 -3.32 -4.58 4.31
C VAL A 107 -3.54 -5.55 3.15
N ALA A 108 -3.55 -5.07 1.92
CA ALA A 108 -3.72 -5.95 0.78
C ALA A 108 -2.61 -7.00 0.68
N ALA A 109 -2.98 -8.23 0.31
CA ALA A 109 -2.05 -9.36 0.30
C ALA A 109 -0.86 -9.19 -0.65
N VAL A 110 -0.96 -8.31 -1.67
CA VAL A 110 0.15 -7.99 -2.57
C VAL A 110 1.38 -7.46 -1.83
N PHE A 111 1.19 -6.85 -0.66
CA PHE A 111 2.28 -6.33 0.16
C PHE A 111 3.09 -7.43 0.88
N LYS A 112 2.64 -8.69 0.91
CA LYS A 112 3.44 -9.81 1.43
C LYS A 112 4.76 -9.99 0.67
N ASP A 113 4.74 -9.70 -0.62
CA ASP A 113 5.89 -9.87 -1.53
C ASP A 113 6.49 -8.55 -2.01
N ALA A 114 5.98 -7.44 -1.48
CA ALA A 114 6.49 -6.10 -1.80
C ALA A 114 7.85 -5.85 -1.13
N PRO A 115 8.61 -4.86 -1.61
CA PRO A 115 9.77 -4.33 -0.89
C PRO A 115 9.44 -3.86 0.54
N ALA A 116 10.44 -3.91 1.43
CA ALA A 116 10.27 -3.58 2.84
C ALA A 116 9.73 -2.15 3.06
N ASP A 117 10.26 -1.18 2.32
CA ASP A 117 9.83 0.23 2.42
C ASP A 117 8.36 0.42 2.05
N MET A 118 7.87 -0.34 1.07
CA MET A 118 6.47 -0.25 0.62
C MET A 118 5.51 -0.85 1.65
N LEU A 119 5.89 -1.97 2.28
CA LEU A 119 5.12 -2.50 3.41
C LEU A 119 5.12 -1.50 4.58
N GLN A 120 6.26 -0.91 4.90
CA GLN A 120 6.34 0.09 5.95
C GLN A 120 5.47 1.31 5.63
N MET A 121 5.50 1.79 4.39
CA MET A 121 4.70 2.93 3.95
C MET A 121 3.20 2.68 4.16
N ILE A 122 2.66 1.53 3.72
CA ILE A 122 1.24 1.25 3.87
C ILE A 122 0.84 1.08 5.35
N VAL A 123 1.69 0.48 6.17
CA VAL A 123 1.43 0.37 7.61
C VAL A 123 1.46 1.74 8.29
N VAL A 124 2.40 2.60 7.93
CA VAL A 124 2.48 4.00 8.41
C VAL A 124 1.21 4.77 8.01
N HIS A 125 0.77 4.65 6.76
CA HIS A 125 -0.46 5.28 6.26
C HIS A 125 -1.68 4.90 7.12
N GLU A 126 -1.88 3.61 7.33
CA GLU A 126 -3.01 3.10 8.11
C GLU A 126 -2.90 3.47 9.61
N LEU A 127 -1.70 3.50 10.16
CA LEU A 127 -1.47 3.95 11.53
C LEU A 127 -1.77 5.45 11.70
N ALA A 128 -1.45 6.28 10.70
CA ALA A 128 -1.74 7.72 10.74
C ALA A 128 -3.25 7.97 10.88
N HIS A 129 -4.09 7.13 10.26
CA HIS A 129 -5.56 7.19 10.39
C HIS A 129 -6.08 6.93 11.82
N LEU A 130 -5.26 6.43 12.72
CA LEU A 130 -5.65 6.36 14.14
C LEU A 130 -5.83 7.76 14.77
N ARG A 131 -5.21 8.79 14.19
CA ARG A 131 -5.26 10.18 14.65
C ARG A 131 -5.90 11.14 13.64
N GLN A 132 -5.64 10.94 12.35
CA GLN A 132 -6.07 11.82 11.27
C GLN A 132 -6.94 11.04 10.29
N ARG A 133 -8.24 11.35 10.22
CA ARG A 133 -9.17 10.65 9.32
C ARG A 133 -8.98 11.05 7.86
N GLU A 134 -8.77 12.35 7.64
CA GLU A 134 -8.66 12.95 6.31
C GLU A 134 -7.19 13.04 5.89
N HIS A 135 -6.94 12.91 4.59
CA HIS A 135 -5.61 13.05 3.99
C HIS A 135 -5.23 14.55 3.83
N ASP A 136 -5.23 15.25 4.94
CA ASP A 136 -4.88 16.67 5.01
C ASP A 136 -3.38 16.86 5.32
N LYS A 137 -2.97 18.13 5.48
CA LYS A 137 -1.59 18.49 5.82
C LYS A 137 -1.11 17.81 7.12
N ALA A 138 -2.00 17.69 8.12
CA ALA A 138 -1.65 17.07 9.40
C ALA A 138 -1.43 15.56 9.26
N PHE A 139 -2.24 14.90 8.42
CA PHE A 139 -2.05 13.49 8.07
C PHE A 139 -0.69 13.24 7.44
N TYR A 140 -0.34 13.99 6.40
CA TYR A 140 0.93 13.81 5.70
C TYR A 140 2.13 14.16 6.57
N ALA A 141 2.04 15.22 7.39
CA ALA A 141 3.09 15.55 8.35
C ALA A 141 3.32 14.41 9.36
N LEU A 142 2.25 13.71 9.78
CA LEU A 142 2.36 12.55 10.65
C LEU A 142 3.00 11.35 9.93
N CYS A 143 2.64 11.10 8.66
CA CYS A 143 3.26 10.06 7.85
C CYS A 143 4.76 10.31 7.65
N GLU A 144 5.15 11.55 7.30
CA GLU A 144 6.56 11.95 7.13
C GLU A 144 7.36 11.86 8.44
N HIS A 145 6.71 12.13 9.58
CA HIS A 145 7.35 11.93 10.89
C HIS A 145 7.66 10.45 11.16
N MET A 146 6.82 9.53 10.70
CA MET A 146 7.00 8.08 10.88
C MET A 146 7.88 7.45 9.79
N LEU A 147 7.90 8.02 8.58
CA LEU A 147 8.67 7.56 7.42
C LEU A 147 9.16 8.78 6.62
N HIS A 148 10.44 9.10 6.72
CA HIS A 148 11.04 10.33 6.19
C HIS A 148 10.71 10.60 4.71
N ASP A 149 10.83 9.59 3.85
CA ASP A 149 10.60 9.72 2.40
C ASP A 149 9.17 9.28 2.01
N TYR A 150 8.19 9.45 2.90
CA TYR A 150 6.83 8.94 2.75
C TYR A 150 6.23 9.20 1.37
N HIS A 151 6.25 10.45 0.87
CA HIS A 151 5.64 10.81 -0.42
C HIS A 151 6.31 10.11 -1.61
N GLN A 152 7.63 9.96 -1.57
CA GLN A 152 8.35 9.25 -2.63
C GLN A 152 8.04 7.76 -2.59
N VAL A 153 8.04 7.15 -1.40
CA VAL A 153 7.71 5.73 -1.25
C VAL A 153 6.25 5.46 -1.60
N GLU A 154 5.33 6.38 -1.28
CA GLU A 154 3.92 6.28 -1.68
C GLU A 154 3.78 6.29 -3.21
N PHE A 155 4.43 7.23 -3.89
CA PHE A 155 4.44 7.28 -5.36
C PHE A 155 5.01 5.98 -5.96
N ASP A 156 6.18 5.56 -5.49
CA ASP A 156 6.83 4.34 -6.00
C ASP A 156 6.04 3.07 -5.65
N THR A 157 5.26 3.07 -4.55
CA THR A 157 4.30 1.99 -4.25
C THR A 157 3.19 1.93 -5.31
N ARG A 158 2.69 3.07 -5.76
CA ARG A 158 1.70 3.12 -6.85
C ARG A 158 2.29 2.65 -8.19
N LEU A 159 3.56 2.95 -8.44
CA LEU A 159 4.31 2.37 -9.57
C LEU A 159 4.45 0.85 -9.45
N TYR A 160 4.76 0.35 -8.26
CA TYR A 160 4.85 -1.09 -7.98
C TYR A 160 3.51 -1.80 -8.26
N LEU A 161 2.39 -1.24 -7.81
CA LEU A 161 1.07 -1.80 -8.06
C LEU A 161 0.71 -1.77 -9.56
N THR A 162 1.08 -0.71 -10.26
CA THR A 162 0.93 -0.61 -11.72
C THR A 162 1.74 -1.71 -12.41
N TRP A 163 3.01 -1.86 -12.05
CA TRP A 163 3.86 -2.92 -12.59
C TRP A 163 3.29 -4.32 -12.33
N ARG A 164 2.84 -4.61 -11.10
CA ARG A 164 2.22 -5.90 -10.75
C ARG A 164 0.96 -6.19 -11.55
N ALA A 165 0.13 -5.17 -11.80
CA ALA A 165 -1.07 -5.31 -12.63
C ALA A 165 -0.72 -5.62 -14.10
N LEU A 166 0.31 -4.99 -14.65
CA LEU A 166 0.80 -5.25 -16.01
C LEU A 166 1.37 -6.67 -16.15
N GLU A 167 2.17 -7.12 -15.18
CA GLU A 167 2.70 -8.49 -15.14
C GLU A 167 1.57 -9.53 -15.12
N ALA A 168 0.56 -9.33 -14.28
CA ALA A 168 -0.59 -10.22 -14.19
C ALA A 168 -1.38 -10.28 -15.52
N ALA A 169 -1.57 -9.14 -16.19
CA ALA A 169 -2.24 -9.08 -17.50
C ALA A 169 -1.45 -9.83 -18.59
N ASN A 170 -0.14 -9.67 -18.62
CA ASN A 170 0.74 -10.35 -19.58
C ASN A 170 0.69 -11.88 -19.40
N VAL A 171 0.72 -12.37 -18.15
CA VAL A 171 0.60 -13.80 -17.85
C VAL A 171 -0.73 -14.35 -18.35
N THR A 172 -1.83 -13.62 -18.17
CA THR A 172 -3.17 -14.03 -18.59
C THR A 172 -3.27 -14.14 -20.11
N GLN A 173 -2.63 -13.24 -20.88
CA GLN A 173 -2.63 -13.29 -22.34
C GLN A 173 -1.84 -14.48 -22.90
N ILE A 174 -0.78 -14.92 -22.23
CA ILE A 174 0.04 -16.07 -22.65
C ILE A 174 -0.69 -17.40 -22.39
N THR A 175 -1.59 -17.43 -21.43
CA THR A 175 -2.27 -18.69 -20.98
C THR A 175 -3.56 -18.98 -21.73
N LEU A 176 -4.10 -18.05 -22.53
CA LEU A 176 -5.27 -18.29 -23.38
C LEU A 176 -4.82 -18.96 -24.69
N PRO A 177 -5.21 -20.22 -24.99
CA PRO A 177 -4.93 -20.82 -26.28
C PRO A 177 -5.69 -20.04 -27.36
N ASN A 178 -4.99 -19.72 -28.46
CA ASN A 178 -5.63 -19.22 -29.69
C ASN A 178 -6.67 -20.25 -30.15
N THR A 179 -7.95 -19.97 -29.92
CA THR A 179 -9.07 -20.68 -30.54
C THR A 179 -9.38 -20.07 -31.89
#